data_4a24c1e5352e48b0005228cf1d07cac4
#
_entry.id   4a24c1e5352e48b0005228cf1d07cac4
#
_cell.length_a   1.000
_cell.length_b   1.000
_cell.length_c   1.000
_cell.angle_alpha   90.00
_cell.angle_beta   90.00
_cell.angle_gamma   90.00
#
_symmetry.space_group_name_H-M   'P 1'
#
loop_
_entity.id
_entity.type
_entity.pdbx_description
1 polymer ?
#
loop_
_entity_poly.entity_id
_entity_poly.type
_entity_poly.pdbx_seq_one_letter_code
_entity_poly.pdbx_strand_id
1 'polypeptide(L)'
;MLKKLTTKRGGFTLVEIMIVVAIIALLAAIAVPGFLRARKRSQASKIINDLRLIDSAMDQYAIETTKKSNDPIAVSDWTNYLKKDTVLYATGKDLFGDDYDVQTVDSHPSVPAQAKANLSDVTDDSFWSPFN
;
A
#
# COMPACT_ATOMS: atom_id res chain seq x y z
N MET A 1 12.57 67.23 13.28
CA MET A 1 13.05 66.72 11.97
C MET A 1 13.09 65.20 12.03
N LEU A 2 12.05 64.53 11.50
CA LEU A 2 11.98 63.07 11.51
C LEU A 2 12.74 62.52 10.28
N LYS A 3 13.86 61.80 10.53
CA LYS A 3 14.66 61.15 9.52
C LYS A 3 13.90 59.94 9.03
N LYS A 4 13.34 59.99 7.80
CA LYS A 4 12.70 58.87 7.10
C LYS A 4 13.72 57.76 6.86
N LEU A 5 13.69 56.71 7.64
CA LEU A 5 14.45 55.48 7.38
C LEU A 5 13.85 54.76 6.15
N THR A 6 14.41 54.99 5.00
CA THR A 6 14.11 54.21 3.80
C THR A 6 14.78 52.84 3.93
N THR A 7 14.07 51.85 4.41
CA THR A 7 14.47 50.46 4.30
C THR A 7 14.54 50.07 2.81
N LYS A 8 15.74 49.91 2.29
CA LYS A 8 15.94 49.26 0.98
C LYS A 8 15.39 47.85 1.06
N ARG A 9 14.21 47.61 0.52
CA ARG A 9 13.70 46.27 0.28
C ARG A 9 14.47 45.69 -0.91
N GLY A 10 15.51 44.89 -0.63
CA GLY A 10 16.16 44.08 -1.65
C GLY A 10 15.16 43.04 -2.15
N GLY A 11 14.68 43.18 -3.40
CA GLY A 11 13.88 42.16 -4.06
C GLY A 11 14.81 41.11 -4.69
N PHE A 12 14.33 39.87 -4.83
CA PHE A 12 15.00 38.82 -5.58
C PHE A 12 15.04 39.15 -7.06
N THR A 13 16.13 38.79 -7.73
CA THR A 13 16.22 38.92 -9.19
C THR A 13 15.50 37.75 -9.86
N LEU A 14 14.98 37.98 -11.07
CA LEU A 14 14.33 36.95 -11.87
C LEU A 14 15.28 35.77 -12.15
N VAL A 15 16.56 36.04 -12.35
CA VAL A 15 17.59 35.05 -12.63
C VAL A 15 17.84 34.14 -11.39
N GLU A 16 17.86 34.72 -10.18
CA GLU A 16 18.02 33.93 -8.94
C GLU A 16 16.88 32.92 -8.77
N ILE A 17 15.66 33.30 -9.02
CA ILE A 17 14.50 32.38 -8.94
C ILE A 17 14.58 31.34 -10.08
N MET A 18 14.97 31.71 -11.29
CA MET A 18 15.13 30.76 -12.40
C MET A 18 16.17 29.69 -12.10
N ILE A 19 17.31 30.05 -11.51
CA ILE A 19 18.36 29.09 -11.13
C ILE A 19 17.86 28.13 -10.05
N VAL A 20 17.18 28.64 -9.01
CA VAL A 20 16.64 27.83 -7.93
C VAL A 20 15.62 26.82 -8.46
N VAL A 21 14.69 27.27 -9.29
CA VAL A 21 13.68 26.38 -9.89
C VAL A 21 14.32 25.32 -10.79
N ALA A 22 15.34 25.69 -11.56
CA ALA A 22 16.08 24.75 -12.41
C ALA A 22 16.78 23.66 -11.58
N ILE A 23 17.41 24.01 -10.46
CA ILE A 23 18.06 23.05 -9.56
C ILE A 23 17.02 22.14 -8.91
N ILE A 24 15.90 22.67 -8.42
CA ILE A 24 14.83 21.88 -7.83
C ILE A 24 14.27 20.90 -8.87
N ALA A 25 14.04 21.34 -10.10
CA ALA A 25 13.55 20.48 -11.17
C ALA A 25 14.50 19.32 -11.49
N LEU A 26 15.83 19.60 -11.52
CA LEU A 26 16.84 18.58 -11.74
C LEU A 26 16.87 17.54 -10.60
N LEU A 27 16.84 17.99 -9.36
CA LEU A 27 16.82 17.11 -8.19
C LEU A 27 15.54 16.27 -8.14
N ALA A 28 14.39 16.88 -8.44
CA ALA A 28 13.13 16.18 -8.50
C ALA A 28 13.10 15.10 -9.59
N ALA A 29 13.68 15.37 -10.76
CA ALA A 29 13.77 14.41 -11.87
C ALA A 29 14.50 13.11 -11.47
N ILE A 30 15.47 13.18 -10.56
CA ILE A 30 16.19 12.00 -10.05
C ILE A 30 15.44 11.35 -8.88
N ALA A 31 14.88 12.15 -7.98
CA ALA A 31 14.30 11.65 -6.72
C ALA A 31 12.91 11.00 -6.91
N VAL A 32 12.07 11.58 -7.77
CA VAL A 32 10.67 11.13 -7.93
C VAL A 32 10.54 9.67 -8.40
N PRO A 33 11.27 9.18 -9.42
CA PRO A 33 11.15 7.78 -9.84
C PRO A 33 11.53 6.78 -8.74
N GLY A 34 12.57 7.08 -7.97
CA GLY A 34 13.00 6.25 -6.83
C GLY A 34 11.95 6.18 -5.73
N PHE A 35 11.35 7.31 -5.40
CA PHE A 35 10.28 7.40 -4.41
C PHE A 35 9.03 6.60 -4.82
N LEU A 36 8.61 6.71 -6.08
CA LEU A 36 7.46 5.98 -6.58
C LEU A 36 7.65 4.46 -6.51
N ARG A 37 8.84 3.95 -6.86
CA ARG A 37 9.18 2.53 -6.73
C ARG A 37 9.18 2.08 -5.27
N ALA A 38 9.77 2.86 -4.37
CA ALA A 38 9.77 2.56 -2.94
C ALA A 38 8.36 2.51 -2.36
N ARG A 39 7.49 3.45 -2.76
CA ARG A 39 6.08 3.45 -2.39
C ARG A 39 5.35 2.19 -2.85
N LYS A 40 5.53 1.79 -4.11
CA LYS A 40 4.91 0.57 -4.66
C LYS A 40 5.39 -0.69 -3.93
N ARG A 41 6.68 -0.80 -3.59
CA ARG A 41 7.20 -1.91 -2.79
C ARG A 41 6.57 -1.97 -1.39
N SER A 42 6.37 -0.81 -0.76
CA SER A 42 5.68 -0.73 0.53
C SER A 42 4.22 -1.20 0.42
N GLN A 43 3.53 -0.85 -0.67
CA GLN A 43 2.17 -1.32 -0.95
C GLN A 43 2.13 -2.83 -1.15
N ALA A 44 3.08 -3.40 -1.91
CA ALA A 44 3.21 -4.84 -2.10
C ALA A 44 3.44 -5.58 -0.77
N SER A 45 4.35 -5.07 0.06
CA SER A 45 4.60 -5.64 1.39
C SER A 45 3.38 -5.59 2.30
N LYS A 46 2.55 -4.55 2.19
CA LYS A 46 1.30 -4.48 2.94
C LYS A 46 0.32 -5.57 2.48
N ILE A 47 0.16 -5.80 1.19
CA ILE A 47 -0.73 -6.85 0.66
C ILE A 47 -0.28 -8.23 1.13
N ILE A 48 1.03 -8.54 1.08
CA ILE A 48 1.55 -9.81 1.63
C ILE A 48 1.24 -9.95 3.12
N ASN A 49 1.38 -8.88 3.88
CA ASN A 49 1.05 -8.92 5.31
C ASN A 49 -0.45 -9.14 5.54
N ASP A 50 -1.30 -8.50 4.77
CA ASP A 50 -2.76 -8.68 4.84
C ASP A 50 -3.13 -10.13 4.50
N LEU A 51 -2.53 -10.73 3.46
CA LEU A 51 -2.74 -12.14 3.10
C LEU A 51 -2.33 -13.11 4.21
N ARG A 52 -1.21 -12.87 4.90
CA ARG A 52 -0.81 -13.67 6.06
C ARG A 52 -1.78 -13.55 7.23
N LEU A 53 -2.33 -12.37 7.45
CA LEU A 53 -3.34 -12.16 8.48
C LEU A 53 -4.64 -12.87 8.13
N ILE A 54 -5.06 -12.85 6.87
CA ILE A 54 -6.24 -13.57 6.38
C ILE A 54 -6.04 -15.07 6.53
N ASP A 55 -4.90 -15.60 6.10
CA ASP A 55 -4.55 -17.01 6.21
C ASP A 55 -4.65 -17.50 7.66
N SER A 56 -4.04 -16.77 8.60
CA SER A 56 -4.14 -17.07 10.03
C SER A 56 -5.56 -16.95 10.58
N ALA A 57 -6.35 -16.00 10.10
CA ALA A 57 -7.73 -15.80 10.52
C ALA A 57 -8.64 -16.94 10.00
N MET A 58 -8.38 -17.42 8.80
CA MET A 58 -9.08 -18.58 8.22
C MET A 58 -8.80 -19.86 9.00
N ASP A 59 -7.54 -20.11 9.36
CA ASP A 59 -7.18 -21.25 10.19
C ASP A 59 -7.89 -21.21 11.54
N GLN A 60 -7.93 -20.05 12.17
CA GLN A 60 -8.59 -19.86 13.46
C GLN A 60 -10.09 -20.09 13.37
N TYR A 61 -10.73 -19.56 12.34
CA TYR A 61 -12.15 -19.82 12.06
C TYR A 61 -12.42 -21.31 11.83
N ALA A 62 -11.60 -21.99 11.04
CA ALA A 62 -11.77 -23.41 10.74
C ALA A 62 -11.67 -24.29 12.00
N ILE A 63 -10.70 -23.98 12.88
CA ILE A 63 -10.55 -24.70 14.15
C ILE A 63 -11.73 -24.50 15.08
N GLU A 64 -12.21 -23.25 15.24
CA GLU A 64 -13.32 -22.94 16.15
C GLU A 64 -14.66 -23.47 15.67
N THR A 65 -14.87 -23.49 14.37
CA THR A 65 -16.13 -23.94 13.78
C THR A 65 -16.14 -25.40 13.32
N THR A 66 -15.02 -26.13 13.58
CA THR A 66 -14.84 -27.54 13.16
C THR A 66 -15.09 -27.77 11.67
N LYS A 67 -14.73 -26.79 10.84
CA LYS A 67 -14.78 -26.89 9.38
C LYS A 67 -13.78 -27.92 8.88
N LYS A 68 -14.13 -28.59 7.79
CA LYS A 68 -13.27 -29.59 7.14
C LYS A 68 -12.53 -28.97 5.96
N SER A 69 -11.46 -29.64 5.55
CA SER A 69 -10.76 -29.30 4.30
C SER A 69 -11.74 -29.14 3.15
N ASN A 70 -11.53 -28.10 2.36
CA ASN A 70 -12.39 -27.71 1.22
C ASN A 70 -13.79 -27.17 1.56
N ASP A 71 -14.14 -26.97 2.85
CA ASP A 71 -15.37 -26.25 3.17
C ASP A 71 -15.24 -24.78 2.73
N PRO A 72 -16.31 -24.20 2.16
CA PRO A 72 -16.25 -22.80 1.71
C PRO A 72 -16.17 -21.82 2.89
N ILE A 73 -15.40 -20.77 2.70
CA ILE A 73 -15.24 -19.68 3.67
C ILE A 73 -15.63 -18.35 3.00
N ALA A 74 -16.49 -17.59 3.67
CA ALA A 74 -16.87 -16.25 3.25
C ALA A 74 -15.99 -15.18 3.91
N VAL A 75 -15.96 -13.99 3.34
CA VAL A 75 -15.21 -12.84 3.89
C VAL A 75 -15.66 -12.54 5.33
N SER A 76 -16.96 -12.60 5.62
CA SER A 76 -17.50 -12.37 6.96
C SER A 76 -17.02 -13.38 8.01
N ASP A 77 -16.57 -14.56 7.59
CA ASP A 77 -16.15 -15.62 8.49
C ASP A 77 -14.78 -15.33 9.09
N TRP A 78 -13.82 -14.94 8.27
CA TRP A 78 -12.46 -14.66 8.73
C TRP A 78 -12.25 -13.23 9.23
N THR A 79 -13.01 -12.24 8.77
CA THR A 79 -12.85 -10.85 9.21
C THR A 79 -13.05 -10.68 10.72
N ASN A 80 -13.92 -11.50 11.34
CA ASN A 80 -14.16 -11.45 12.78
C ASN A 80 -12.94 -11.83 13.63
N TYR A 81 -11.96 -12.51 13.06
CA TYR A 81 -10.71 -12.91 13.71
C TYR A 81 -9.56 -11.91 13.51
N LEU A 82 -9.81 -10.86 12.77
CA LEU A 82 -8.85 -9.78 12.57
C LEU A 82 -8.94 -8.76 13.71
N LYS A 83 -7.87 -7.99 13.85
CA LYS A 83 -7.84 -6.86 14.77
C LYS A 83 -8.89 -5.82 14.35
N LYS A 84 -9.77 -5.48 15.28
CA LYS A 84 -10.77 -4.40 15.11
C LYS A 84 -10.07 -3.08 14.78
N ASP A 85 -10.80 -2.18 14.15
CA ASP A 85 -10.34 -0.84 13.74
C ASP A 85 -9.25 -0.83 12.64
N THR A 86 -9.06 -1.95 11.93
CA THR A 86 -8.25 -2.00 10.71
C THR A 86 -9.14 -1.90 9.46
N VAL A 87 -8.58 -1.37 8.37
CA VAL A 87 -9.29 -1.30 7.08
C VAL A 87 -9.66 -2.71 6.61
N LEU A 88 -8.75 -3.66 6.76
CA LEU A 88 -8.99 -5.06 6.39
C LEU A 88 -10.16 -5.67 7.17
N TYR A 89 -10.26 -5.42 8.48
CA TYR A 89 -11.41 -5.83 9.29
C TYR A 89 -12.73 -5.25 8.79
N ALA A 90 -12.74 -3.95 8.48
CA ALA A 90 -13.93 -3.23 8.10
C ALA A 90 -14.43 -3.56 6.68
N THR A 91 -13.54 -3.84 5.75
CA THR A 91 -13.86 -3.94 4.33
C THR A 91 -13.59 -5.33 3.72
N GLY A 92 -12.66 -6.11 4.28
CA GLY A 92 -12.17 -7.34 3.68
C GLY A 92 -11.43 -7.13 2.34
N LYS A 93 -11.02 -5.89 2.06
CA LYS A 93 -10.46 -5.48 0.78
C LYS A 93 -9.01 -5.08 0.89
N ASP A 94 -8.31 -5.16 -0.23
CA ASP A 94 -6.95 -4.66 -0.35
C ASP A 94 -6.89 -3.12 -0.40
N LEU A 95 -5.69 -2.58 -0.51
CA LEU A 95 -5.46 -1.12 -0.57
C LEU A 95 -5.92 -0.46 -1.89
N PHE A 96 -6.26 -1.25 -2.89
CA PHE A 96 -6.82 -0.78 -4.17
C PHE A 96 -8.35 -0.88 -4.21
N GLY A 97 -8.96 -1.53 -3.21
CA GLY A 97 -10.39 -1.72 -3.09
C GLY A 97 -10.91 -3.03 -3.67
N ASP A 98 -9.99 -3.95 -4.04
CA ASP A 98 -10.34 -5.26 -4.55
C ASP A 98 -10.51 -6.27 -3.40
N ASP A 99 -11.41 -7.23 -3.59
CA ASP A 99 -11.64 -8.31 -2.63
C ASP A 99 -10.47 -9.31 -2.68
N TYR A 100 -10.05 -9.78 -1.51
CA TYR A 100 -9.15 -10.93 -1.44
C TYR A 100 -9.92 -12.20 -1.79
N ASP A 101 -9.40 -12.96 -2.74
CA ASP A 101 -10.00 -14.22 -3.15
C ASP A 101 -9.70 -15.29 -2.11
N VAL A 102 -10.72 -15.65 -1.35
CA VAL A 102 -10.69 -16.66 -0.30
C VAL A 102 -11.74 -17.69 -0.65
N GLN A 103 -11.34 -18.94 -0.82
CA GLN A 103 -12.23 -19.93 -1.40
C GLN A 103 -12.63 -21.03 -0.42
N THR A 104 -11.69 -21.70 0.20
CA THR A 104 -11.95 -22.88 1.04
C THR A 104 -10.95 -22.98 2.19
N VAL A 105 -11.32 -23.74 3.23
CA VAL A 105 -10.38 -24.19 4.28
C VAL A 105 -9.21 -24.93 3.62
N ASP A 106 -8.02 -24.72 4.12
CA ASP A 106 -6.73 -25.27 3.62
C ASP A 106 -6.29 -24.72 2.26
N SER A 107 -6.99 -23.76 1.65
CA SER A 107 -6.47 -22.99 0.53
C SER A 107 -5.92 -21.65 1.01
N HIS A 108 -4.74 -21.27 0.53
CA HIS A 108 -4.22 -19.94 0.81
C HIS A 108 -5.08 -18.87 0.08
N PRO A 109 -5.29 -17.71 0.72
CA PRO A 109 -5.89 -16.58 0.00
C PRO A 109 -4.98 -16.16 -1.15
N SER A 110 -5.55 -15.68 -2.24
CA SER A 110 -4.76 -15.26 -3.40
C SER A 110 -4.67 -13.74 -3.52
N VAL A 111 -3.59 -13.28 -4.15
CA VAL A 111 -3.38 -11.84 -4.45
C VAL A 111 -4.39 -11.40 -5.49
N PRO A 112 -5.13 -10.30 -5.28
CA PRO A 112 -6.03 -9.74 -6.30
C PRO A 112 -5.28 -9.45 -7.61
N ALA A 113 -5.89 -9.80 -8.74
CA ALA A 113 -5.27 -9.63 -10.07
C ALA A 113 -4.91 -8.16 -10.37
N GLN A 114 -5.74 -7.22 -9.93
CA GLN A 114 -5.49 -5.79 -10.06
C GLN A 114 -4.24 -5.36 -9.28
N ALA A 115 -4.05 -5.88 -8.07
CA ALA A 115 -2.87 -5.61 -7.25
C ALA A 115 -1.60 -6.13 -7.93
N LYS A 116 -1.61 -7.35 -8.49
CA LYS A 116 -0.49 -7.88 -9.29
C LYS A 116 -0.18 -7.00 -10.48
N ALA A 117 -1.20 -6.58 -11.23
CA ALA A 117 -1.02 -5.71 -12.41
C ALA A 117 -0.43 -4.34 -12.04
N ASN A 118 -0.93 -3.70 -10.97
CA ASN A 118 -0.48 -2.39 -10.53
C ASN A 118 0.95 -2.38 -9.97
N LEU A 119 1.44 -3.52 -9.50
CA LEU A 119 2.73 -3.66 -8.82
C LEU A 119 3.75 -4.48 -9.63
N SER A 120 3.42 -4.87 -10.85
CA SER A 120 4.24 -5.72 -11.73
C SER A 120 5.62 -5.13 -12.08
N ASP A 121 5.79 -3.82 -11.96
CA ASP A 121 7.05 -3.13 -12.18
C ASP A 121 8.03 -3.20 -10.98
N VAL A 122 7.56 -3.67 -9.83
CA VAL A 122 8.35 -3.75 -8.59
C VAL A 122 8.33 -5.12 -7.92
N THR A 123 7.48 -6.03 -8.38
CA THR A 123 7.32 -7.40 -7.86
C THR A 123 7.24 -8.41 -9.00
N ASP A 124 7.69 -9.63 -8.74
CA ASP A 124 7.51 -10.79 -9.60
C ASP A 124 6.60 -11.83 -8.93
N ASP A 125 6.27 -12.91 -9.64
CA ASP A 125 5.40 -13.94 -9.09
C ASP A 125 6.01 -14.65 -7.87
N SER A 126 7.34 -14.71 -7.77
CA SER A 126 8.02 -15.32 -6.62
C SER A 126 7.84 -14.51 -5.35
N PHE A 127 7.69 -13.19 -5.47
CA PHE A 127 7.42 -12.29 -4.35
C PHE A 127 6.08 -12.61 -3.65
N TRP A 128 5.10 -13.05 -4.42
CA TRP A 128 3.75 -13.34 -3.90
C TRP A 128 3.58 -14.72 -3.29
N SER A 129 4.57 -15.63 -3.46
CA SER A 129 4.48 -16.98 -2.91
C SER A 129 4.31 -16.97 -1.39
N PRO A 130 3.41 -17.82 -0.81
CA PRO A 130 2.59 -18.87 -1.45
C PRO A 130 1.22 -18.41 -1.96
N PHE A 131 0.94 -17.13 -2.00
CA PHE A 131 -0.37 -16.51 -2.29
C PHE A 131 -0.59 -16.21 -3.80
N ASN A 132 0.04 -16.95 -4.69
CA ASN A 132 -0.02 -16.71 -6.15
C ASN A 132 -1.39 -17.01 -6.76
#